data_067d98f3480c1978f35ff471bbb21d9d
#
_entry.id   067d98f3480c1978f35ff471bbb21d9d
#
_cell.length_a   1.000
_cell.length_b   1.000
_cell.length_c   1.000
_cell.angle_alpha   90.00
_cell.angle_beta   90.00
_cell.angle_gamma   90.00
#
_symmetry.space_group_name_H-M   'P 1'
#
loop_
_entity.id
_entity.type
_entity.pdbx_description
1 polymer ?
#
loop_
_entity_poly.entity_id
_entity_poly.type
_entity_poly.pdbx_seq_one_letter_code
_entity_poly.pdbx_strand_id
1 'polypeptide(L)'
;MSNAERFEIVRRAAPLDLEAIADTTYTGVDLSMPALFHRLFWRSFRKTFHRDPVSGQLRGWNVKVEQTGWDGPPAPKRDRRGVALSFGHYEVRSASGLRFPRGWTGEHYLDYRVAGNRFGDLPSRAGYCPLVSVNPSDSDLLLGWEVFN
;
A
#
# COMPACT_ATOMS: atom_id res chain seq x y z
N MET A 1 -3.54 6.89 18.73
CA MET A 1 -2.34 6.06 18.49
C MET A 1 -1.27 6.93 17.84
N SER A 2 -0.10 7.01 18.47
CA SER A 2 1.06 7.76 17.98
C SER A 2 1.77 7.03 16.83
N ASN A 3 2.65 7.73 16.10
CA ASN A 3 3.47 7.10 15.07
C ASN A 3 4.43 6.05 15.64
N ALA A 4 4.89 6.22 16.88
CA ALA A 4 5.74 5.24 17.55
C ALA A 4 4.99 3.94 17.85
N GLU A 5 3.76 4.01 18.32
CA GLU A 5 2.90 2.84 18.57
C GLU A 5 2.58 2.10 17.27
N ARG A 6 2.26 2.84 16.18
CA ARG A 6 2.02 2.23 14.86
C ARG A 6 3.26 1.50 14.33
N PHE A 7 4.43 2.12 14.48
CA PHE A 7 5.68 1.50 14.07
C PHE A 7 5.99 0.23 14.88
N GLU A 8 5.66 0.22 16.17
CA GLU A 8 5.85 -0.95 17.02
C GLU A 8 4.95 -2.13 16.59
N ILE A 9 3.75 -1.83 16.08
CA ILE A 9 2.90 -2.85 15.44
C ILE A 9 3.58 -3.40 14.18
N VAL A 10 4.05 -2.53 13.28
CA VAL A 10 4.78 -2.96 12.06
C VAL A 10 6.00 -3.83 12.40
N ARG A 11 6.71 -3.50 13.48
CA ARG A 11 7.91 -4.21 13.91
C ARG A 11 7.62 -5.62 14.45
N ARG A 12 6.45 -5.82 15.07
CA ARG A 12 6.06 -7.09 15.73
C ARG A 12 5.09 -7.94 14.91
N ALA A 13 4.53 -7.38 13.86
CA ALA A 13 3.53 -8.04 13.05
C ALA A 13 4.12 -9.22 12.25
N ALA A 14 3.25 -10.08 11.78
CA ALA A 14 3.62 -11.23 10.98
C ALA A 14 4.07 -10.85 9.56
N PRO A 15 4.92 -11.66 8.93
CA PRO A 15 5.21 -11.53 7.50
C PRO A 15 3.94 -11.61 6.65
N LEU A 16 4.01 -11.07 5.43
CA LEU A 16 2.94 -11.23 4.45
C LEU A 16 2.87 -12.68 3.96
N ASP A 17 1.69 -13.23 3.92
CA ASP A 17 1.41 -14.40 3.10
C ASP A 17 1.17 -13.96 1.65
N LEU A 18 2.17 -14.13 0.80
CA LEU A 18 2.14 -13.67 -0.59
C LEU A 18 1.12 -14.44 -1.45
N GLU A 19 0.79 -15.66 -1.09
CA GLU A 19 -0.25 -16.43 -1.79
C GLU A 19 -1.64 -15.96 -1.39
N ALA A 20 -1.85 -15.69 -0.11
CA ALA A 20 -3.14 -15.21 0.39
C ALA A 20 -3.49 -13.81 -0.14
N ILE A 21 -2.51 -12.92 -0.34
CA ILE A 21 -2.77 -11.58 -0.86
C ILE A 21 -2.76 -11.48 -2.39
N ALA A 22 -2.30 -12.50 -3.11
CA ALA A 22 -2.28 -12.49 -4.56
C ALA A 22 -3.71 -12.36 -5.14
N ASP A 23 -3.85 -11.54 -6.18
CA ASP A 23 -5.09 -11.27 -6.90
C ASP A 23 -6.25 -10.75 -6.01
N THR A 24 -5.87 -10.08 -4.91
CA THR A 24 -6.82 -9.50 -3.95
C THR A 24 -6.86 -7.97 -4.02
N THR A 25 -7.87 -7.41 -3.37
CA THR A 25 -8.07 -5.96 -3.28
C THR A 25 -8.47 -5.58 -1.86
N TYR A 26 -7.78 -4.60 -1.30
CA TYR A 26 -8.04 -4.05 0.03
C TYR A 26 -8.56 -2.62 -0.05
N THR A 27 -9.38 -2.23 0.92
CA THR A 27 -9.64 -0.82 1.20
C THR A 27 -8.51 -0.28 2.07
N GLY A 28 -7.71 0.64 1.52
CA GLY A 28 -6.64 1.30 2.24
C GLY A 28 -7.12 2.60 2.88
N VAL A 29 -6.56 2.91 4.04
CA VAL A 29 -6.80 4.16 4.77
C VAL A 29 -5.48 4.75 5.18
N ASP A 30 -5.26 6.01 4.83
CA ASP A 30 -4.11 6.75 5.36
C ASP A 30 -4.33 7.16 6.82
N LEU A 31 -3.38 6.80 7.67
CA LEU A 31 -3.41 7.06 9.11
C LEU A 31 -2.45 8.18 9.54
N SER A 32 -1.63 8.70 8.64
CA SER A 32 -0.49 9.55 8.98
C SER A 32 -0.61 10.99 8.52
N MET A 33 -1.28 11.24 7.40
CA MET A 33 -1.43 12.59 6.86
C MET A 33 -2.33 13.46 7.74
N PRO A 34 -1.99 14.74 7.93
CA PRO A 34 -2.86 15.69 8.60
C PRO A 34 -4.22 15.82 7.92
N ALA A 35 -5.27 16.14 8.68
CA ALA A 35 -6.65 16.24 8.20
C ALA A 35 -6.82 17.19 6.98
N LEU A 36 -6.01 18.23 6.90
CA LEU A 36 -6.01 19.16 5.76
C LEU A 36 -5.61 18.45 4.46
N PHE A 37 -4.61 17.56 4.52
CA PHE A 37 -4.17 16.80 3.34
C PHE A 37 -5.19 15.74 2.93
N HIS A 38 -5.89 15.11 3.87
CA HIS A 38 -7.01 14.22 3.57
C HIS A 38 -8.13 14.92 2.79
N ARG A 39 -8.36 16.19 3.09
CA ARG A 39 -9.36 17.02 2.38
C ARG A 39 -8.93 17.37 0.96
N LEU A 40 -7.64 17.58 0.73
CA LEU A 40 -7.07 17.99 -0.55
C LEU A 40 -6.75 16.81 -1.49
N PHE A 41 -6.36 15.68 -0.94
CA PHE A 41 -5.91 14.53 -1.72
C PHE A 41 -6.86 13.34 -1.57
N TRP A 42 -6.65 12.51 -0.55
CA TRP A 42 -7.48 11.34 -0.24
C TRP A 42 -7.23 10.90 1.20
N ARG A 43 -8.23 10.24 1.78
CA ARG A 43 -8.12 9.52 3.06
C ARG A 43 -8.16 8.02 2.84
N SER A 44 -8.98 7.59 1.88
CA SER A 44 -9.12 6.18 1.52
C SER A 44 -8.79 5.96 0.05
N PHE A 45 -8.36 4.76 -0.26
CA PHE A 45 -8.02 4.29 -1.59
C PHE A 45 -8.28 2.78 -1.67
N ARG A 46 -8.29 2.23 -2.86
CA ARG A 46 -8.28 0.78 -3.05
C ARG A 46 -6.86 0.36 -3.39
N LYS A 47 -6.33 -0.65 -2.69
CA LYS A 47 -5.02 -1.25 -2.96
C LYS A 47 -5.22 -2.61 -3.61
N THR A 48 -4.68 -2.82 -4.80
CA THR A 48 -4.82 -4.06 -5.55
C THR A 48 -3.50 -4.77 -5.62
N PHE A 49 -3.49 -6.06 -5.33
CA PHE A 49 -2.37 -6.97 -5.57
C PHE A 49 -2.69 -7.85 -6.77
N HIS A 50 -1.72 -8.12 -7.60
CA HIS A 50 -1.87 -8.92 -8.79
C HIS A 50 -0.61 -9.74 -9.05
N ARG A 51 -0.79 -11.04 -9.23
CA ARG A 51 0.30 -11.90 -9.62
C ARG A 51 0.42 -11.90 -11.15
N ASP A 52 1.54 -11.43 -11.64
CA ASP A 52 1.83 -11.43 -13.06
C ASP A 52 1.89 -12.90 -13.57
N PRO A 53 1.05 -13.30 -14.51
CA PRO A 53 0.96 -14.69 -14.93
C PRO A 53 2.18 -15.17 -15.74
N VAL A 54 3.01 -14.25 -16.24
CA VAL A 54 4.19 -14.58 -17.04
C VAL A 54 5.43 -14.67 -16.14
N SER A 55 5.65 -13.68 -15.30
CA SER A 55 6.84 -13.61 -14.46
C SER A 55 6.66 -14.21 -13.05
N GLY A 56 5.42 -14.43 -12.61
CA GLY A 56 5.09 -14.80 -11.23
C GLY A 56 5.29 -13.67 -10.21
N GLN A 57 5.77 -12.50 -10.63
CA GLN A 57 6.02 -11.35 -9.77
C GLN A 57 4.71 -10.82 -9.19
N LEU A 58 4.65 -10.65 -7.87
CA LEU A 58 3.55 -9.98 -7.20
C LEU A 58 3.75 -8.46 -7.29
N ARG A 59 2.81 -7.79 -7.90
CA ARG A 59 2.80 -6.35 -8.12
C ARG A 59 1.41 -5.78 -7.87
N GLY A 60 1.30 -4.47 -7.88
CA GLY A 60 -0.02 -3.86 -7.72
C GLY A 60 -0.03 -2.37 -7.94
N TRP A 61 -1.17 -1.79 -7.64
CA TRP A 61 -1.43 -0.35 -7.76
C TRP A 61 -2.52 0.08 -6.78
N ASN A 62 -2.56 1.36 -6.54
CA ASN A 62 -3.67 1.96 -5.82
C ASN A 62 -4.69 2.52 -6.81
N VAL A 63 -5.96 2.56 -6.43
CA VAL A 63 -7.05 3.17 -7.19
C VAL A 63 -7.65 4.30 -6.38
N LYS A 64 -7.78 5.48 -6.98
CA LYS A 64 -8.50 6.60 -6.38
C LYS A 64 -9.98 6.25 -6.24
N VAL A 65 -10.57 6.53 -5.09
CA VAL A 65 -11.97 6.24 -4.79
C VAL A 65 -12.71 7.49 -4.38
N GLU A 66 -14.04 7.45 -4.46
CA GLU A 66 -14.90 8.48 -3.90
C GLU A 66 -14.77 8.47 -2.37
N GLN A 67 -14.68 9.65 -1.78
CA GLN A 67 -14.49 9.81 -0.33
C GLN A 67 -15.84 9.93 0.36
N THR A 68 -16.68 8.90 0.22
CA THR A 68 -18.11 8.90 0.63
C THR A 68 -18.37 8.38 2.05
N GLY A 69 -17.34 8.22 2.86
CA GLY A 69 -17.47 7.66 4.23
C GLY A 69 -17.09 6.19 4.31
N TRP A 70 -17.62 5.50 5.35
CA TRP A 70 -17.21 4.14 5.70
C TRP A 70 -18.30 3.07 5.45
N ASP A 71 -19.46 3.48 4.95
CA ASP A 71 -20.66 2.64 4.82
C ASP A 71 -20.64 1.75 3.57
N GLY A 72 -19.51 1.15 3.27
CA GLY A 72 -19.36 0.20 2.16
C GLY A 72 -18.06 0.41 1.36
N PRO A 73 -17.79 -0.48 0.42
CA PRO A 73 -16.61 -0.36 -0.43
C PRO A 73 -16.71 0.89 -1.32
N PRO A 74 -15.76 1.84 -1.21
CA PRO A 74 -15.84 3.09 -1.94
C PRO A 74 -15.74 2.86 -3.45
N ALA A 75 -16.57 3.56 -4.22
CA ALA A 75 -16.57 3.47 -5.68
C ALA A 75 -15.28 4.03 -6.28
N PRO A 76 -14.70 3.40 -7.30
CA PRO A 76 -13.51 3.91 -7.97
C PRO A 76 -13.81 5.19 -8.75
N LYS A 77 -12.98 6.22 -8.60
CA LYS A 77 -12.97 7.37 -9.49
C LYS A 77 -12.54 6.94 -10.88
N ARG A 78 -13.22 7.47 -11.89
CA ARG A 78 -12.98 7.13 -13.30
C ARG A 78 -12.62 8.38 -14.09
N ASP A 79 -11.85 8.18 -15.15
CA ASP A 79 -11.59 9.22 -16.14
C ASP A 79 -12.79 9.38 -17.10
N ARG A 80 -12.65 10.30 -18.07
CA ARG A 80 -13.69 10.56 -19.09
C ARG A 80 -13.99 9.36 -20.00
N ARG A 81 -13.10 8.34 -20.01
CA ARG A 81 -13.25 7.09 -20.77
C ARG A 81 -13.84 5.97 -19.92
N GLY A 82 -14.18 6.24 -18.66
CA GLY A 82 -14.70 5.24 -17.73
C GLY A 82 -13.63 4.35 -17.09
N VAL A 83 -12.33 4.64 -17.30
CA VAL A 83 -11.23 3.87 -16.75
C VAL A 83 -10.94 4.32 -15.33
N ALA A 84 -10.76 3.37 -14.40
CA ALA A 84 -10.42 3.67 -13.02
C ALA A 84 -9.07 4.40 -12.92
N LEU A 85 -9.01 5.45 -12.11
CA LEU A 85 -7.80 6.24 -11.90
C LEU A 85 -6.84 5.51 -10.96
N SER A 86 -5.82 4.88 -11.53
CA SER A 86 -4.76 4.22 -10.77
C SER A 86 -3.61 5.18 -10.46
N PHE A 87 -2.87 4.89 -9.39
CA PHE A 87 -1.66 5.60 -8.97
C PHE A 87 -0.80 4.71 -8.09
N GLY A 88 0.45 5.12 -7.83
CA GLY A 88 1.34 4.42 -6.90
C GLY A 88 1.46 2.94 -7.22
N HIS A 89 1.91 2.63 -8.45
CA HIS A 89 2.25 1.28 -8.87
C HIS A 89 3.45 0.77 -8.10
N TYR A 90 3.47 -0.51 -7.75
CA TYR A 90 4.52 -1.12 -6.96
C TYR A 90 4.77 -2.58 -7.33
N GLU A 91 5.93 -3.07 -6.95
CA GLU A 91 6.25 -4.49 -6.87
C GLU A 91 6.43 -4.90 -5.41
N VAL A 92 6.00 -6.10 -5.06
CA VAL A 92 6.32 -6.71 -3.76
C VAL A 92 7.68 -7.35 -3.87
N ARG A 93 8.63 -6.93 -3.04
CA ARG A 93 10.01 -7.39 -3.07
C ARG A 93 10.45 -7.95 -1.72
N SER A 94 11.41 -8.87 -1.77
CA SER A 94 12.08 -9.34 -0.56
C SER A 94 12.95 -8.23 0.05
N ALA A 95 12.87 -8.10 1.37
CA ALA A 95 13.70 -7.19 2.16
C ALA A 95 15.08 -7.79 2.52
N SER A 96 15.36 -9.03 2.13
CA SER A 96 16.60 -9.72 2.44
C SER A 96 17.83 -8.94 1.97
N GLY A 97 18.79 -8.76 2.86
CA GLY A 97 20.02 -8.01 2.58
C GLY A 97 19.88 -6.49 2.56
N LEU A 98 18.68 -5.95 2.76
CA LEU A 98 18.44 -4.52 2.81
C LEU A 98 18.37 -4.02 4.26
N ARG A 99 18.73 -2.74 4.44
CA ARG A 99 18.59 -2.04 5.72
C ARG A 99 17.45 -1.03 5.61
N PHE A 100 16.50 -1.15 6.52
CA PHE A 100 15.37 -0.23 6.61
C PHE A 100 15.54 0.72 7.79
N PRO A 101 14.98 1.93 7.71
CA PRO A 101 14.98 2.88 8.82
C PRO A 101 14.41 2.26 10.09
N ARG A 102 14.86 2.77 11.25
CA ARG A 102 14.46 2.30 12.59
C ARG A 102 14.70 0.81 12.86
N GLY A 103 15.55 0.15 12.04
CA GLY A 103 15.91 -1.26 12.26
C GLY A 103 14.78 -2.25 11.98
N TRP A 104 13.84 -1.92 11.11
CA TRP A 104 12.83 -2.90 10.68
C TRP A 104 13.49 -4.05 9.92
N THR A 105 13.09 -5.28 10.24
CA THR A 105 13.69 -6.53 9.73
C THR A 105 12.65 -7.50 9.15
N GLY A 106 11.51 -6.99 8.69
CA GLY A 106 10.49 -7.83 8.05
C GLY A 106 10.92 -8.40 6.69
N GLU A 107 10.11 -9.25 6.13
CA GLU A 107 10.46 -10.04 4.94
C GLU A 107 10.15 -9.36 3.61
N HIS A 108 9.08 -8.55 3.56
CA HIS A 108 8.59 -8.00 2.30
C HIS A 108 8.27 -6.51 2.40
N TYR A 109 8.49 -5.81 1.31
CA TYR A 109 8.13 -4.40 1.16
C TYR A 109 7.57 -4.11 -0.24
N LEU A 110 6.81 -3.04 -0.37
CA LEU A 110 6.35 -2.51 -1.63
C LEU A 110 7.39 -1.51 -2.16
N ASP A 111 7.89 -1.75 -3.36
CA ASP A 111 8.80 -0.84 -4.06
C ASP A 111 8.00 -0.01 -5.07
N TYR A 112 7.84 1.28 -4.82
CA TYR A 112 7.14 2.21 -5.71
C TYR A 112 8.05 2.80 -6.80
N ARG A 113 9.34 2.47 -6.80
CA ARG A 113 10.33 2.95 -7.78
C ARG A 113 10.30 2.12 -9.06
N VAL A 114 9.13 1.69 -9.46
CA VAL A 114 8.89 0.86 -10.64
C VAL A 114 8.30 1.66 -11.78
N ALA A 115 8.37 1.13 -12.99
CA ALA A 115 7.75 1.72 -14.17
C ALA A 115 6.21 1.81 -14.01
N GLY A 116 5.59 2.80 -14.63
CA GLY A 116 4.14 3.03 -14.59
C GLY A 116 3.72 4.19 -13.70
N ASN A 117 4.54 4.61 -12.74
CA ASN A 117 4.26 5.80 -11.94
C ASN A 117 4.55 7.09 -12.73
N ARG A 118 3.59 8.02 -12.70
CA ARG A 118 3.71 9.34 -13.34
C ARG A 118 4.29 10.37 -12.37
N PHE A 119 4.75 11.49 -12.89
CA PHE A 119 5.29 12.57 -12.07
C PHE A 119 4.29 13.07 -11.00
N GLY A 120 2.99 13.08 -11.32
CA GLY A 120 1.91 13.45 -10.39
C GLY A 120 1.54 12.39 -9.34
N ASP A 121 2.16 11.22 -9.37
CA ASP A 121 1.95 10.14 -8.38
C ASP A 121 2.85 10.29 -7.14
N LEU A 122 3.52 11.43 -6.99
CA LEU A 122 4.23 11.76 -5.76
C LEU A 122 3.23 11.87 -4.58
N PRO A 123 3.61 11.39 -3.39
CA PRO A 123 4.93 10.93 -3.00
C PRO A 123 5.25 9.45 -3.33
N SER A 124 4.29 8.65 -3.72
CA SER A 124 4.43 7.20 -3.92
C SER A 124 5.55 6.79 -4.90
N ARG A 125 5.87 7.64 -5.88
CA ARG A 125 6.87 7.33 -6.90
C ARG A 125 8.30 7.14 -6.38
N ALA A 126 8.66 7.81 -5.28
CA ALA A 126 10.04 7.85 -4.78
C ALA A 126 10.25 6.96 -3.55
N GLY A 127 9.20 6.33 -3.05
CA GLY A 127 9.19 5.64 -1.78
C GLY A 127 9.20 4.12 -1.87
N TYR A 128 9.27 3.54 -0.71
CA TYR A 128 9.01 2.12 -0.48
C TYR A 128 8.23 1.98 0.83
N CYS A 129 7.53 0.87 0.98
CA CYS A 129 6.63 0.65 2.10
C CYS A 129 6.84 -0.76 2.68
N PRO A 130 7.56 -0.92 3.80
CA PRO A 130 7.41 -2.10 4.63
C PRO A 130 5.93 -2.43 4.82
N LEU A 131 5.52 -3.66 4.51
CA LEU A 131 4.14 -4.10 4.63
C LEU A 131 4.10 -5.40 5.41
N VAL A 132 3.17 -5.51 6.33
CA VAL A 132 3.04 -6.64 7.25
C VAL A 132 1.57 -7.04 7.41
N SER A 133 1.32 -8.28 7.80
CA SER A 133 0.01 -8.71 8.29
C SER A 133 -0.10 -8.41 9.78
N VAL A 134 -1.17 -7.72 10.18
CA VAL A 134 -1.41 -7.39 11.59
C VAL A 134 -1.78 -8.64 12.38
N ASN A 135 -2.52 -9.54 11.75
CA ASN A 135 -2.95 -10.80 12.33
C ASN A 135 -2.03 -11.94 11.84
N PRO A 136 -1.47 -12.74 12.73
CA PRO A 136 -0.59 -13.85 12.32
C PRO A 136 -1.27 -14.97 11.54
N SER A 137 -2.60 -15.09 11.66
CA SER A 137 -3.37 -16.21 11.12
C SER A 137 -4.14 -15.89 9.84
N ASP A 138 -4.19 -14.62 9.45
CA ASP A 138 -4.91 -14.19 8.26
C ASP A 138 -4.26 -12.95 7.63
N SER A 139 -4.62 -12.67 6.39
CA SER A 139 -4.16 -11.52 5.63
C SER A 139 -5.24 -10.45 5.45
N ASP A 140 -6.29 -10.44 6.26
CA ASP A 140 -7.41 -9.52 6.11
C ASP A 140 -7.04 -8.08 6.50
N LEU A 141 -6.08 -7.92 7.41
CA LEU A 141 -5.62 -6.61 7.87
C LEU A 141 -4.12 -6.42 7.65
N LEU A 142 -3.78 -5.52 6.73
CA LEU A 142 -2.41 -5.17 6.43
C LEU A 142 -2.07 -3.79 6.99
N LEU A 143 -0.84 -3.62 7.48
CA LEU A 143 -0.30 -2.34 7.91
C LEU A 143 0.98 -2.03 7.16
N GLY A 144 1.03 -0.87 6.51
CA GLY A 144 2.18 -0.36 5.80
C GLY A 144 2.77 0.88 6.45
N TRP A 145 4.06 1.07 6.23
CA TRP A 145 4.80 2.26 6.65
C TRP A 145 5.57 2.84 5.46
N GLU A 146 5.05 3.92 4.90
CA GLU A 146 5.65 4.54 3.72
C GLU A 146 6.89 5.35 4.11
N VAL A 147 8.00 5.06 3.43
CA VAL A 147 9.30 5.70 3.63
C VAL A 147 9.71 6.38 2.33
N PHE A 148 10.04 7.65 2.42
CA PHE A 148 10.56 8.44 1.32
C PHE A 148 12.05 8.65 1.50
N ASN A 149 12.82 8.49 0.43
CA ASN A 149 14.26 8.79 0.33
C ASN A 149 14.47 10.08 -0.46
#